data_6b4605fec389de0903cdf80cf5d2fa8d
#
_entry.id   6b4605fec389de0903cdf80cf5d2fa8d
#
_cell.length_a   1.000
_cell.length_b   1.000
_cell.length_c   1.000
_cell.angle_alpha   90.00
_cell.angle_beta   90.00
_cell.angle_gamma   90.00
#
_symmetry.space_group_name_H-M   'P 1'
#
loop_
_entity.id
_entity.type
_entity.pdbx_description
1 polymer ?
#
loop_
_entity_poly.entity_id
_entity_poly.type
_entity_poly.pdbx_seq_one_letter_code
_entity_poly.pdbx_strand_id
1 'polypeptide(L)'
;MAGMLYLVPTPIGNLGDISQRCRETLENADFIAAEDTRVSLKLLNHLGIKKSLVSYYEHNKAFKGEKIVERILAGETCALVSDAGSPAISDPGEDLVKLWHEAGIVVCAIPGPCAVITALSISGQATGRFCFEGFLSTAKKSRREHLESLTNEQRTMIFYEAPHKLVATLQDMAAVFGEDRPISLCRELTKLHEEVVRTTLGSAIEKYTENAPKGEFVLVVAGAPEQEKEVATADDAAARVQQLMEEGLSRKDAIKQTAKELNLPKNVVYDAALQ
;
A
#
# COMPACT_ATOMS: atom_id res chain seq x y z
N MET A 1 -15.51 -3.27 34.19
CA MET A 1 -14.36 -2.86 33.35
C MET A 1 -14.90 -2.54 31.98
N ALA A 2 -14.38 -1.54 31.29
CA ALA A 2 -14.77 -1.30 29.90
C ALA A 2 -14.45 -2.54 29.05
N GLY A 3 -15.26 -2.80 28.04
CA GLY A 3 -15.00 -3.85 27.06
C GLY A 3 -13.80 -3.55 26.20
N MET A 4 -13.52 -4.41 25.24
CA MET A 4 -12.35 -4.30 24.36
C MET A 4 -12.76 -4.53 22.89
N LEU A 5 -12.03 -3.90 21.97
CA LEU A 5 -12.14 -4.20 20.56
C LEU A 5 -10.95 -5.05 20.10
N TYR A 6 -11.27 -6.10 19.36
CA TYR A 6 -10.29 -6.88 18.61
C TYR A 6 -10.46 -6.69 17.12
N LEU A 7 -9.37 -6.33 16.43
CA LEU A 7 -9.28 -6.43 14.96
C LEU A 7 -8.84 -7.87 14.64
N VAL A 8 -9.72 -8.64 14.00
CA VAL A 8 -9.48 -10.06 13.75
C VAL A 8 -9.40 -10.33 12.26
N PRO A 9 -8.21 -10.63 11.73
CA PRO A 9 -8.03 -10.99 10.33
C PRO A 9 -8.77 -12.27 9.96
N THR A 10 -9.34 -12.28 8.77
CA THR A 10 -10.03 -13.43 8.17
C THR A 10 -9.20 -14.00 7.01
N PRO A 11 -9.40 -15.26 6.62
CA PRO A 11 -8.71 -15.87 5.48
C PRO A 11 -8.92 -15.08 4.19
N ILE A 12 -7.87 -14.96 3.36
CA ILE A 12 -7.91 -14.30 2.05
C ILE A 12 -8.18 -15.27 0.89
N GLY A 13 -8.51 -16.52 1.19
CA GLY A 13 -8.81 -17.54 0.17
C GLY A 13 -8.66 -18.96 0.67
N ASN A 14 -7.90 -19.20 1.74
CA ASN A 14 -7.69 -20.52 2.33
C ASN A 14 -8.12 -20.51 3.80
N LEU A 15 -9.15 -21.28 4.13
CA LEU A 15 -9.67 -21.38 5.50
C LEU A 15 -8.63 -21.91 6.50
N GLY A 16 -7.60 -22.60 6.02
CA GLY A 16 -6.49 -23.09 6.86
C GLY A 16 -5.57 -21.98 7.39
N ASP A 17 -5.66 -20.77 6.85
CA ASP A 17 -4.80 -19.64 7.27
C ASP A 17 -5.32 -18.94 8.53
N ILE A 18 -6.50 -19.32 9.04
CA ILE A 18 -7.00 -18.72 10.29
C ILE A 18 -6.17 -19.23 11.48
N SER A 19 -5.61 -18.33 12.25
CA SER A 19 -4.84 -18.70 13.42
C SER A 19 -5.75 -19.18 14.57
N GLN A 20 -5.20 -20.02 15.44
CA GLN A 20 -5.87 -20.45 16.67
C GLN A 20 -6.34 -19.23 17.50
N ARG A 21 -5.51 -18.19 17.62
CA ARG A 21 -5.83 -16.98 18.36
C ARG A 21 -6.98 -16.18 17.71
N CYS A 22 -7.04 -16.12 16.36
CA CYS A 22 -8.18 -15.51 15.67
C CYS A 22 -9.47 -16.23 16.02
N ARG A 23 -9.46 -17.58 15.94
CA ARG A 23 -10.60 -18.42 16.26
C ARG A 23 -11.07 -18.19 17.70
N GLU A 24 -10.17 -18.32 18.67
CA GLU A 24 -10.48 -18.12 20.10
C GLU A 24 -11.01 -16.71 20.38
N THR A 25 -10.47 -15.70 19.71
CA THR A 25 -10.95 -14.32 19.85
C THR A 25 -12.40 -14.18 19.35
N LEU A 26 -12.74 -14.80 18.21
CA LEU A 26 -14.10 -14.81 17.68
C LEU A 26 -15.05 -15.59 18.60
N GLU A 27 -14.59 -16.69 19.17
CA GLU A 27 -15.36 -17.51 20.13
C GLU A 27 -15.65 -16.78 21.45
N ASN A 28 -14.72 -15.94 21.92
CA ASN A 28 -14.83 -15.27 23.21
C ASN A 28 -15.44 -13.87 23.13
N ALA A 29 -15.54 -13.24 21.96
CA ALA A 29 -16.19 -11.95 21.79
C ALA A 29 -17.69 -12.05 22.10
N ASP A 30 -18.28 -10.99 22.68
CA ASP A 30 -19.73 -10.93 22.94
C ASP A 30 -20.51 -10.76 21.64
N PHE A 31 -19.95 -10.03 20.67
CA PHE A 31 -20.50 -9.87 19.34
C PHE A 31 -19.41 -9.59 18.32
N ILE A 32 -19.77 -9.76 17.03
CA ILE A 32 -18.85 -9.53 15.91
C ILE A 32 -19.41 -8.43 15.02
N ALA A 33 -18.62 -7.39 14.79
CA ALA A 33 -18.88 -6.37 13.77
C ALA A 33 -18.26 -6.84 12.44
N ALA A 34 -19.05 -6.84 11.37
CA ALA A 34 -18.68 -7.39 10.09
C ALA A 34 -19.09 -6.48 8.93
N GLU A 35 -18.26 -6.39 7.90
CA GLU A 35 -18.54 -5.63 6.68
C GLU A 35 -19.74 -6.25 5.95
N ASP A 36 -19.63 -7.48 5.50
CA ASP A 36 -20.77 -8.29 5.03
C ASP A 36 -21.04 -9.46 5.99
N THR A 37 -22.15 -9.34 6.73
CA THR A 37 -22.55 -10.37 7.69
C THR A 37 -22.82 -11.74 7.04
N ARG A 38 -23.12 -11.79 5.74
CA ARG A 38 -23.35 -13.03 4.99
C ARG A 38 -22.04 -13.78 4.75
N VAL A 39 -20.97 -13.05 4.43
CA VAL A 39 -19.61 -13.59 4.25
C VAL A 39 -19.10 -14.09 5.59
N SER A 40 -19.15 -13.24 6.61
CA SER A 40 -18.71 -13.59 7.97
C SER A 40 -19.48 -14.77 8.55
N LEU A 41 -20.79 -14.88 8.29
CA LEU A 41 -21.60 -16.01 8.75
C LEU A 41 -21.12 -17.34 8.16
N LYS A 42 -20.68 -17.36 6.90
CA LYS A 42 -20.10 -18.58 6.27
C LYS A 42 -18.83 -19.02 7.00
N LEU A 43 -17.95 -18.06 7.30
CA LEU A 43 -16.73 -18.35 8.06
C LEU A 43 -17.05 -18.86 9.47
N LEU A 44 -17.93 -18.20 10.21
CA LEU A 44 -18.31 -18.61 11.56
C LEU A 44 -18.96 -20.01 11.57
N ASN A 45 -19.82 -20.31 10.60
CA ASN A 45 -20.42 -21.65 10.46
C ASN A 45 -19.35 -22.72 10.20
N HIS A 46 -18.36 -22.43 9.34
CA HIS A 46 -17.24 -23.34 9.10
C HIS A 46 -16.44 -23.61 10.39
N LEU A 47 -16.24 -22.57 11.21
CA LEU A 47 -15.53 -22.68 12.50
C LEU A 47 -16.39 -23.29 13.63
N GLY A 48 -17.69 -23.47 13.41
CA GLY A 48 -18.63 -23.94 14.45
C GLY A 48 -18.99 -22.86 15.48
N ILE A 49 -18.74 -21.58 15.17
CA ILE A 49 -18.93 -20.45 16.07
C ILE A 49 -20.34 -19.85 15.88
N LYS A 50 -21.06 -19.66 16.98
CA LYS A 50 -22.39 -19.00 16.98
C LYS A 50 -22.31 -17.70 17.75
N LYS A 51 -22.28 -16.56 17.05
CA LYS A 51 -22.20 -15.22 17.63
C LYS A 51 -23.16 -14.25 16.96
N SER A 52 -23.56 -13.22 17.72
CA SER A 52 -24.33 -12.12 17.17
C SER A 52 -23.49 -11.31 16.20
N LEU A 53 -23.99 -11.08 14.98
CA LEU A 53 -23.37 -10.25 13.96
C LEU A 53 -24.02 -8.89 13.89
N VAL A 54 -23.20 -7.85 13.85
CA VAL A 54 -23.60 -6.46 13.61
C VAL A 54 -22.98 -6.01 12.30
N SER A 55 -23.80 -5.58 11.34
CA SER A 55 -23.30 -5.06 10.08
C SER A 55 -22.66 -3.69 10.27
N TYR A 56 -21.42 -3.52 9.79
CA TYR A 56 -20.64 -2.29 9.80
C TYR A 56 -19.93 -2.10 8.47
N TYR A 57 -20.44 -1.24 7.61
CA TYR A 57 -19.92 -0.97 6.27
C TYR A 57 -19.97 0.52 5.95
N GLU A 58 -19.32 0.96 4.88
CA GLU A 58 -19.07 2.37 4.53
C GLU A 58 -20.32 3.27 4.66
N HIS A 59 -21.49 2.84 4.17
CA HIS A 59 -22.69 3.67 4.20
C HIS A 59 -23.42 3.74 5.56
N ASN A 60 -23.07 2.89 6.54
CA ASN A 60 -23.71 2.90 7.86
C ASN A 60 -22.73 3.19 9.02
N LYS A 61 -21.45 3.41 8.70
CA LYS A 61 -20.35 3.50 9.67
C LYS A 61 -20.57 4.52 10.79
N ALA A 62 -21.11 5.70 10.49
CA ALA A 62 -21.33 6.73 11.49
C ALA A 62 -22.33 6.26 12.57
N PHE A 63 -23.55 5.90 12.19
CA PHE A 63 -24.60 5.50 13.11
C PHE A 63 -24.32 4.17 13.84
N LYS A 64 -23.77 3.20 13.11
CA LYS A 64 -23.45 1.89 13.70
C LYS A 64 -22.20 1.93 14.57
N GLY A 65 -21.22 2.77 14.19
CA GLY A 65 -20.01 2.98 14.98
C GLY A 65 -20.31 3.45 16.40
N GLU A 66 -21.17 4.45 16.57
CA GLU A 66 -21.61 4.95 17.87
C GLU A 66 -22.25 3.83 18.72
N LYS A 67 -23.15 3.03 18.15
CA LYS A 67 -23.79 1.92 18.87
C LYS A 67 -22.80 0.83 19.29
N ILE A 68 -21.79 0.55 18.48
CA ILE A 68 -20.71 -0.40 18.83
C ILE A 68 -19.90 0.17 20.00
N VAL A 69 -19.56 1.47 19.96
CA VAL A 69 -18.87 2.18 21.05
C VAL A 69 -19.67 2.07 22.36
N GLU A 70 -20.98 2.40 22.35
CA GLU A 70 -21.84 2.30 23.51
C GLU A 70 -21.83 0.90 24.16
N ARG A 71 -21.89 -0.16 23.35
CA ARG A 71 -21.85 -1.54 23.83
C ARG A 71 -20.51 -1.88 24.48
N ILE A 72 -19.40 -1.45 23.87
CA ILE A 72 -18.07 -1.71 24.42
C ILE A 72 -17.86 -0.93 25.72
N LEU A 73 -18.32 0.32 25.79
CA LEU A 73 -18.28 1.11 27.03
C LEU A 73 -19.15 0.49 28.14
N ALA A 74 -20.23 -0.19 27.78
CA ALA A 74 -21.05 -0.96 28.72
C ALA A 74 -20.37 -2.27 29.18
N GLY A 75 -19.19 -2.61 28.67
CA GLY A 75 -18.38 -3.75 29.09
C GLY A 75 -18.37 -4.93 28.13
N GLU A 76 -19.05 -4.85 26.96
CA GLU A 76 -19.01 -5.91 25.96
C GLU A 76 -17.72 -5.89 25.13
N THR A 77 -17.24 -7.07 24.75
CA THR A 77 -16.08 -7.25 23.87
C THR A 77 -16.54 -7.44 22.43
N CYS A 78 -15.98 -6.67 21.51
CA CYS A 78 -16.28 -6.74 20.08
C CYS A 78 -15.09 -7.31 19.30
N ALA A 79 -15.35 -8.20 18.34
CA ALA A 79 -14.41 -8.55 17.29
C ALA A 79 -14.86 -7.87 15.98
N LEU A 80 -13.97 -7.06 15.36
CA LEU A 80 -14.19 -6.51 14.03
C LEU A 80 -13.51 -7.42 13.00
N VAL A 81 -14.24 -7.80 11.97
CA VAL A 81 -13.76 -8.57 10.82
C VAL A 81 -14.12 -7.86 9.53
N SER A 82 -13.26 -8.00 8.50
CA SER A 82 -13.56 -7.67 7.11
C SER A 82 -13.94 -8.93 6.33
N ASP A 83 -14.35 -8.76 5.09
CA ASP A 83 -14.72 -9.87 4.22
C ASP A 83 -13.53 -10.80 3.93
N ALA A 84 -12.31 -10.24 3.83
CA ALA A 84 -11.08 -10.99 3.64
C ALA A 84 -9.86 -10.20 4.16
N GLY A 85 -8.98 -10.85 4.91
CA GLY A 85 -7.73 -10.27 5.37
C GLY A 85 -7.83 -9.47 6.66
N SER A 86 -6.92 -8.51 6.82
CA SER A 86 -6.80 -7.68 8.02
C SER A 86 -7.78 -6.50 7.96
N PRO A 87 -8.73 -6.37 8.90
CA PRO A 87 -9.68 -5.28 8.90
C PRO A 87 -8.99 -3.92 9.09
N ALA A 88 -9.62 -2.84 8.65
CA ALA A 88 -9.11 -1.47 8.63
C ALA A 88 -7.94 -1.20 7.65
N ILE A 89 -7.64 -2.14 6.74
CA ILE A 89 -6.67 -1.97 5.67
C ILE A 89 -7.41 -2.08 4.33
N SER A 90 -7.67 -0.97 3.65
CA SER A 90 -8.56 -0.84 2.47
C SER A 90 -10.02 -1.20 2.71
N ASP A 91 -10.42 -1.32 3.96
CA ASP A 91 -11.76 -1.68 4.40
C ASP A 91 -12.34 -0.61 5.33
N PRO A 92 -13.66 -0.53 5.53
CA PRO A 92 -14.30 0.45 6.40
C PRO A 92 -14.03 0.16 7.88
N GLY A 93 -12.82 0.36 8.35
CA GLY A 93 -12.43 0.12 9.74
C GLY A 93 -11.56 1.24 10.32
N GLU A 94 -10.90 2.02 9.47
CA GLU A 94 -10.02 3.12 9.91
C GLU A 94 -10.78 4.14 10.77
N ASP A 95 -11.91 4.62 10.30
CA ASP A 95 -12.74 5.58 11.03
C ASP A 95 -13.22 5.03 12.36
N LEU A 96 -13.50 3.72 12.41
CA LEU A 96 -13.97 3.06 13.62
C LEU A 96 -12.84 2.97 14.66
N VAL A 97 -11.63 2.61 14.24
CA VAL A 97 -10.46 2.60 15.14
C VAL A 97 -10.21 4.00 15.71
N LYS A 98 -10.32 5.04 14.88
CA LYS A 98 -10.17 6.42 15.33
C LYS A 98 -11.24 6.80 16.35
N LEU A 99 -12.51 6.53 16.05
CA LEU A 99 -13.63 6.79 16.96
C LEU A 99 -13.43 6.10 18.31
N TRP A 100 -12.89 4.90 18.34
CA TRP A 100 -12.64 4.16 19.57
C TRP A 100 -11.46 4.69 20.36
N HIS A 101 -10.42 5.13 19.71
CA HIS A 101 -9.34 5.86 20.39
C HIS A 101 -9.85 7.13 21.06
N GLU A 102 -10.70 7.90 20.38
CA GLU A 102 -11.36 9.10 20.93
C GLU A 102 -12.25 8.77 22.14
N ALA A 103 -12.91 7.61 22.13
CA ALA A 103 -13.74 7.12 23.25
C ALA A 103 -12.93 6.46 24.38
N GLY A 104 -11.60 6.38 24.29
CA GLY A 104 -10.73 5.73 25.28
C GLY A 104 -10.87 4.20 25.34
N ILE A 105 -11.36 3.56 24.28
CA ILE A 105 -11.49 2.10 24.18
C ILE A 105 -10.14 1.47 23.80
N VAL A 106 -9.80 0.38 24.48
CA VAL A 106 -8.61 -0.41 24.15
C VAL A 106 -8.83 -1.21 22.86
N VAL A 107 -7.99 -0.99 21.87
CA VAL A 107 -7.98 -1.72 20.59
C VAL A 107 -6.82 -2.69 20.57
N CYS A 108 -7.08 -3.95 20.24
CA CYS A 108 -6.07 -4.99 20.09
C CYS A 108 -6.15 -5.61 18.69
N ALA A 109 -5.05 -5.61 17.94
CA ALA A 109 -4.97 -6.28 16.65
C ALA A 109 -4.41 -7.70 16.82
N ILE A 110 -5.06 -8.68 16.18
CA ILE A 110 -4.57 -10.05 16.09
C ILE A 110 -3.77 -10.18 14.79
N PRO A 111 -2.52 -10.65 14.78
CA PRO A 111 -1.78 -10.94 13.55
C PRO A 111 -2.46 -12.04 12.73
N GLY A 112 -2.51 -11.87 11.41
CA GLY A 112 -3.13 -12.87 10.54
C GLY A 112 -2.99 -12.55 9.04
N PRO A 113 -3.80 -13.20 8.18
CA PRO A 113 -3.72 -13.05 6.74
C PRO A 113 -3.78 -11.59 6.27
N CYS A 114 -2.87 -11.24 5.34
CA CYS A 114 -2.81 -9.92 4.74
C CYS A 114 -2.27 -10.04 3.31
N ALA A 115 -3.08 -9.74 2.32
CA ALA A 115 -2.72 -9.90 0.91
C ALA A 115 -1.53 -9.01 0.50
N VAL A 116 -1.42 -7.80 1.05
CA VAL A 116 -0.30 -6.86 0.82
C VAL A 116 1.04 -7.51 1.17
N ILE A 117 1.16 -8.00 2.40
CA ILE A 117 2.41 -8.58 2.90
C ILE A 117 2.70 -9.92 2.24
N THR A 118 1.68 -10.74 2.01
CA THR A 118 1.82 -12.02 1.30
C THR A 118 2.36 -11.80 -0.11
N ALA A 119 1.74 -10.88 -0.87
CA ALA A 119 2.18 -10.54 -2.23
C ALA A 119 3.62 -9.99 -2.24
N LEU A 120 3.92 -9.03 -1.37
CA LEU A 120 5.25 -8.42 -1.29
C LEU A 120 6.32 -9.47 -1.02
N SER A 121 6.07 -10.40 -0.08
CA SER A 121 7.03 -11.44 0.31
C SER A 121 7.44 -12.36 -0.83
N ILE A 122 6.53 -12.63 -1.78
CA ILE A 122 6.76 -13.56 -2.90
C ILE A 122 7.00 -12.83 -4.22
N SER A 123 6.91 -11.50 -4.26
CA SER A 123 7.02 -10.72 -5.49
C SER A 123 8.41 -10.74 -6.12
N GLY A 124 9.46 -10.80 -5.31
CA GLY A 124 10.85 -10.59 -5.75
C GLY A 124 11.23 -9.12 -5.90
N GLN A 125 10.36 -8.18 -5.52
CA GLN A 125 10.66 -6.75 -5.44
C GLN A 125 11.33 -6.40 -4.11
N ALA A 126 11.90 -5.19 -4.02
CA ALA A 126 12.53 -4.72 -2.78
C ALA A 126 11.50 -4.60 -1.64
N THR A 127 11.77 -5.25 -0.50
CA THR A 127 10.85 -5.32 0.64
C THR A 127 11.19 -4.37 1.78
N GLY A 128 12.39 -3.79 1.78
CA GLY A 128 12.87 -2.96 2.89
C GLY A 128 12.10 -1.67 3.10
N ARG A 129 11.57 -1.09 2.02
CA ARG A 129 10.70 0.08 2.03
C ARG A 129 9.65 -0.07 0.94
N PHE A 130 8.38 0.05 1.30
CA PHE A 130 7.25 -0.03 0.38
C PHE A 130 6.15 0.94 0.77
N CYS A 131 5.24 1.22 -0.15
CA CYS A 131 4.00 1.94 0.09
C CYS A 131 2.81 1.11 -0.42
N PHE A 132 1.71 1.20 0.29
CA PHE A 132 0.45 0.56 -0.09
C PHE A 132 -0.51 1.65 -0.58
N GLU A 133 -0.90 1.56 -1.84
CA GLU A 133 -1.71 2.56 -2.54
C GLU A 133 -3.19 2.13 -2.67
N GLY A 134 -3.52 0.90 -2.24
CA GLY A 134 -4.89 0.38 -2.25
C GLY A 134 -5.45 0.20 -3.66
N PHE A 135 -6.76 0.43 -3.81
CA PHE A 135 -7.42 0.42 -5.11
C PHE A 135 -7.36 1.78 -5.80
N LEU A 136 -6.94 1.77 -7.04
CA LEU A 136 -6.98 2.98 -7.87
C LEU A 136 -8.41 3.36 -8.25
N SER A 137 -8.67 4.66 -8.40
CA SER A 137 -9.97 5.19 -8.79
C SER A 137 -10.46 4.60 -10.13
N THR A 138 -11.76 4.31 -10.20
CA THR A 138 -12.41 3.92 -11.46
C THR A 138 -12.49 5.08 -12.46
N ALA A 139 -12.52 6.32 -11.97
CA ALA A 139 -12.49 7.53 -12.79
C ALA A 139 -11.08 7.72 -13.37
N LYS A 140 -10.94 7.67 -14.70
CA LYS A 140 -9.66 7.72 -15.42
C LYS A 140 -8.81 8.94 -15.02
N LYS A 141 -9.41 10.10 -14.86
CA LYS A 141 -8.70 11.33 -14.49
C LYS A 141 -8.04 11.18 -13.10
N SER A 142 -8.82 10.83 -12.07
CA SER A 142 -8.31 10.68 -10.71
C SER A 142 -7.28 9.56 -10.61
N ARG A 143 -7.47 8.46 -11.36
CA ARG A 143 -6.48 7.36 -11.43
C ARG A 143 -5.15 7.85 -11.99
N ARG A 144 -5.15 8.64 -13.07
CA ARG A 144 -3.94 9.19 -13.66
C ARG A 144 -3.27 10.21 -12.75
N GLU A 145 -4.02 11.13 -12.16
CA GLU A 145 -3.49 12.09 -11.18
C GLU A 145 -2.80 11.39 -10.00
N HIS A 146 -3.39 10.29 -9.48
CA HIS A 146 -2.76 9.48 -8.43
C HIS A 146 -1.46 8.84 -8.94
N LEU A 147 -1.48 8.18 -10.10
CA LEU A 147 -0.26 7.57 -10.67
C LEU A 147 0.83 8.61 -10.96
N GLU A 148 0.48 9.77 -11.50
CA GLU A 148 1.42 10.87 -11.76
C GLU A 148 2.09 11.37 -10.47
N SER A 149 1.39 11.39 -9.35
CA SER A 149 1.97 11.73 -8.04
C SER A 149 3.03 10.73 -7.57
N LEU A 150 3.02 9.51 -8.10
CA LEU A 150 3.94 8.42 -7.77
C LEU A 150 5.09 8.26 -8.78
N THR A 151 5.23 9.14 -9.78
CA THR A 151 6.25 9.03 -10.85
C THR A 151 7.66 8.86 -10.30
N ASN A 152 7.99 9.57 -9.22
CA ASN A 152 9.31 9.55 -8.59
C ASN A 152 9.36 8.71 -7.29
N GLU A 153 8.34 7.90 -7.02
CA GLU A 153 8.32 7.05 -5.82
C GLU A 153 9.38 5.94 -5.95
N GLN A 154 10.38 5.96 -5.07
CA GLN A 154 11.49 5.01 -5.08
C GLN A 154 11.20 3.72 -4.32
N ARG A 155 10.18 3.71 -3.45
CA ARG A 155 9.76 2.51 -2.71
C ARG A 155 8.97 1.58 -3.63
N THR A 156 8.95 0.31 -3.31
CA THR A 156 8.03 -0.65 -3.93
C THR A 156 6.60 -0.22 -3.67
N MET A 157 5.79 -0.12 -4.71
CA MET A 157 4.39 0.28 -4.64
C MET A 157 3.48 -0.94 -4.74
N ILE A 158 2.45 -1.02 -3.91
CA ILE A 158 1.52 -2.16 -3.88
C ILE A 158 0.10 -1.66 -4.09
N PHE A 159 -0.59 -2.26 -5.07
CA PHE A 159 -1.97 -1.93 -5.41
C PHE A 159 -2.84 -3.17 -5.38
N TYR A 160 -4.11 -3.01 -5.03
CA TYR A 160 -5.14 -4.00 -5.27
C TYR A 160 -5.82 -3.73 -6.61
N GLU A 161 -6.18 -4.79 -7.35
CA GLU A 161 -6.92 -4.60 -8.59
C GLU A 161 -7.89 -5.74 -8.90
N ALA A 162 -9.04 -5.35 -9.42
CA ALA A 162 -10.06 -6.28 -9.90
C ALA A 162 -9.77 -6.72 -11.34
N PRO A 163 -10.10 -7.98 -11.74
CA PRO A 163 -9.74 -8.50 -13.04
C PRO A 163 -10.27 -7.66 -14.21
N HIS A 164 -11.48 -7.14 -14.10
CA HIS A 164 -12.13 -6.36 -15.16
C HIS A 164 -11.52 -4.98 -15.39
N LYS A 165 -10.66 -4.50 -14.49
CA LYS A 165 -9.95 -3.20 -14.60
C LYS A 165 -8.47 -3.39 -14.92
N LEU A 166 -7.92 -4.59 -14.74
CA LEU A 166 -6.49 -4.85 -14.75
C LEU A 166 -5.78 -4.27 -15.98
N VAL A 167 -6.26 -4.56 -17.19
CA VAL A 167 -5.60 -4.10 -18.42
C VAL A 167 -5.57 -2.57 -18.51
N ALA A 168 -6.69 -1.90 -18.21
CA ALA A 168 -6.76 -0.44 -18.23
C ALA A 168 -5.82 0.20 -17.17
N THR A 169 -5.72 -0.41 -15.99
CA THR A 169 -4.81 0.03 -14.93
C THR A 169 -3.34 -0.16 -15.33
N LEU A 170 -2.97 -1.30 -15.91
CA LEU A 170 -1.63 -1.55 -16.41
C LEU A 170 -1.24 -0.55 -17.52
N GLN A 171 -2.16 -0.23 -18.43
CA GLN A 171 -1.92 0.77 -19.48
C GLN A 171 -1.70 2.18 -18.90
N ASP A 172 -2.50 2.60 -17.93
CA ASP A 172 -2.30 3.90 -17.28
C ASP A 172 -1.01 3.92 -16.44
N MET A 173 -0.62 2.80 -15.79
CA MET A 173 0.66 2.65 -15.10
C MET A 173 1.84 2.74 -16.08
N ALA A 174 1.78 2.04 -17.22
CA ALA A 174 2.84 2.07 -18.24
C ALA A 174 3.01 3.45 -18.85
N ALA A 175 1.92 4.19 -19.04
CA ALA A 175 1.97 5.56 -19.55
C ALA A 175 2.69 6.53 -18.60
N VAL A 176 2.67 6.28 -17.28
CA VAL A 176 3.30 7.13 -16.25
C VAL A 176 4.69 6.62 -15.86
N PHE A 177 4.84 5.31 -15.65
CA PHE A 177 6.07 4.72 -15.10
C PHE A 177 7.01 4.15 -16.18
N GLY A 178 6.54 4.04 -17.44
CA GLY A 178 7.24 3.39 -18.55
C GLY A 178 6.91 1.89 -18.65
N GLU A 179 6.97 1.37 -19.89
CA GLU A 179 6.66 -0.04 -20.20
C GLU A 179 7.65 -1.03 -19.58
N ASP A 180 8.91 -0.61 -19.43
CA ASP A 180 9.98 -1.43 -18.86
C ASP A 180 9.96 -1.51 -17.32
N ARG A 181 9.04 -0.78 -16.63
CA ARG A 181 8.93 -0.82 -15.18
C ARG A 181 8.62 -2.23 -14.71
N PRO A 182 9.47 -2.83 -13.83
CA PRO A 182 9.22 -4.15 -13.29
C PRO A 182 7.96 -4.21 -12.43
N ILE A 183 7.19 -5.27 -12.64
CA ILE A 183 5.97 -5.56 -11.89
C ILE A 183 5.87 -7.04 -11.57
N SER A 184 5.30 -7.37 -10.41
CA SER A 184 4.88 -8.71 -10.06
C SER A 184 3.37 -8.70 -9.84
N LEU A 185 2.66 -9.51 -10.61
CA LEU A 185 1.23 -9.70 -10.49
C LEU A 185 0.97 -10.96 -9.68
N CYS A 186 0.48 -10.79 -8.45
CA CYS A 186 0.12 -11.89 -7.56
C CYS A 186 -1.40 -12.10 -7.67
N ARG A 187 -1.81 -13.23 -8.24
CA ARG A 187 -3.19 -13.56 -8.54
C ARG A 187 -3.70 -14.68 -7.65
N GLU A 188 -4.93 -14.56 -7.15
CA GLU A 188 -5.63 -15.62 -6.41
C GLU A 188 -4.79 -16.17 -5.24
N LEU A 189 -4.13 -15.29 -4.48
CA LEU A 189 -3.27 -15.66 -3.34
C LEU A 189 -3.99 -16.62 -2.39
N THR A 190 -3.29 -17.66 -1.96
CA THR A 190 -3.75 -18.75 -1.07
C THR A 190 -4.82 -19.68 -1.66
N LYS A 191 -5.36 -19.36 -2.85
CA LYS A 191 -6.40 -20.16 -3.53
C LYS A 191 -5.80 -21.22 -4.45
N LEU A 192 -6.64 -22.13 -4.95
CA LEU A 192 -6.22 -23.23 -5.84
C LEU A 192 -5.48 -22.77 -7.12
N HIS A 193 -5.79 -21.58 -7.61
CA HIS A 193 -5.22 -21.03 -8.83
C HIS A 193 -4.26 -19.86 -8.54
N GLU A 194 -3.55 -19.93 -7.41
CA GLU A 194 -2.51 -18.95 -7.09
C GLU A 194 -1.44 -18.90 -8.19
N GLU A 195 -1.12 -17.71 -8.64
CA GLU A 195 -0.11 -17.47 -9.66
C GLU A 195 0.67 -16.19 -9.34
N VAL A 196 1.98 -16.22 -9.53
CA VAL A 196 2.84 -15.04 -9.45
C VAL A 196 3.58 -14.85 -10.77
N VAL A 197 3.25 -13.79 -11.47
CA VAL A 197 3.89 -13.40 -12.74
C VAL A 197 4.83 -12.23 -12.50
N ARG A 198 6.12 -12.45 -12.66
CA ARG A 198 7.16 -11.41 -12.58
C ARG A 198 7.57 -11.01 -14.00
N THR A 199 7.38 -9.73 -14.32
CA THR A 199 7.54 -9.23 -15.69
C THR A 199 7.71 -7.70 -15.69
N THR A 200 7.51 -7.06 -16.85
CA THR A 200 7.41 -5.61 -17.01
C THR A 200 5.95 -5.20 -17.26
N LEU A 201 5.64 -3.90 -17.11
CA LEU A 201 4.30 -3.38 -17.40
C LEU A 201 3.88 -3.67 -18.84
N GLY A 202 4.76 -3.46 -19.83
CA GLY A 202 4.50 -3.74 -21.24
C GLY A 202 4.14 -5.20 -21.48
N SER A 203 4.97 -6.13 -21.01
CA SER A 203 4.69 -7.57 -21.17
C SER A 203 3.45 -8.04 -20.41
N ALA A 204 3.13 -7.42 -19.27
CA ALA A 204 1.89 -7.69 -18.56
C ALA A 204 0.65 -7.26 -19.36
N ILE A 205 0.71 -6.10 -20.02
CA ILE A 205 -0.37 -5.60 -20.90
C ILE A 205 -0.60 -6.58 -22.05
N GLU A 206 0.44 -7.02 -22.73
CA GLU A 206 0.34 -8.01 -23.82
C GLU A 206 -0.35 -9.29 -23.33
N LYS A 207 0.19 -9.90 -22.26
CA LYS A 207 -0.35 -11.15 -21.69
C LYS A 207 -1.83 -11.07 -21.38
N TYR A 208 -2.28 -10.00 -20.71
CA TYR A 208 -3.66 -9.90 -20.22
C TYR A 208 -4.64 -9.25 -21.23
N THR A 209 -4.12 -8.67 -22.30
CA THR A 209 -4.94 -8.28 -23.47
C THR A 209 -5.33 -9.51 -24.30
N GLU A 210 -4.42 -10.44 -24.48
CA GLU A 210 -4.69 -11.70 -25.19
C GLU A 210 -5.54 -12.66 -24.38
N ASN A 211 -5.29 -12.72 -23.04
CA ASN A 211 -5.94 -13.63 -22.14
C ASN A 211 -6.69 -12.86 -21.05
N ALA A 212 -8.01 -12.77 -21.17
CA ALA A 212 -8.84 -12.04 -20.21
C ALA A 212 -8.54 -12.47 -18.75
N PRO A 213 -8.16 -11.54 -17.87
CA PRO A 213 -7.77 -11.85 -16.50
C PRO A 213 -8.99 -12.33 -15.69
N LYS A 214 -8.74 -13.26 -14.77
CA LYS A 214 -9.75 -13.79 -13.82
C LYS A 214 -9.17 -13.80 -12.42
N GLY A 215 -10.04 -13.63 -11.42
CA GLY A 215 -9.64 -13.62 -10.02
C GLY A 215 -9.13 -12.27 -9.55
N GLU A 216 -8.67 -12.18 -8.32
CA GLU A 216 -8.20 -10.96 -7.67
C GLU A 216 -6.70 -10.81 -7.80
N PHE A 217 -6.23 -9.59 -7.93
CA PHE A 217 -4.83 -9.27 -8.15
C PHE A 217 -4.27 -8.35 -7.07
N VAL A 218 -3.04 -8.64 -6.66
CA VAL A 218 -2.16 -7.68 -5.98
C VAL A 218 -1.03 -7.36 -6.94
N LEU A 219 -0.87 -6.09 -7.28
CA LEU A 219 0.17 -5.57 -8.16
C LEU A 219 1.31 -5.03 -7.30
N VAL A 220 2.50 -5.57 -7.44
CA VAL A 220 3.70 -5.14 -6.72
C VAL A 220 4.66 -4.53 -7.75
N VAL A 221 4.69 -3.21 -7.82
CA VAL A 221 5.43 -2.43 -8.82
C VAL A 221 6.75 -1.95 -8.22
N ALA A 222 7.85 -2.11 -8.94
CA ALA A 222 9.14 -1.58 -8.53
C ALA A 222 9.09 -0.05 -8.40
N GLY A 223 9.80 0.51 -7.43
CA GLY A 223 10.00 1.94 -7.30
C GLY A 223 10.72 2.55 -8.51
N ALA A 224 10.71 3.87 -8.63
CA ALA A 224 11.52 4.58 -9.60
C ALA A 224 12.99 4.22 -9.42
N PRO A 225 13.76 4.00 -10.51
CA PRO A 225 15.18 3.84 -10.38
C PRO A 225 15.79 5.07 -9.72
N GLU A 226 16.81 4.84 -8.92
CA GLU A 226 17.57 5.96 -8.36
C GLU A 226 18.08 6.80 -9.55
N GLN A 227 17.64 8.05 -9.63
CA GLN A 227 18.19 8.96 -10.63
C GLN A 227 19.69 9.05 -10.32
N GLU A 228 20.53 8.55 -11.21
CA GLU A 228 21.94 8.87 -11.18
C GLU A 228 21.97 10.41 -11.14
N LYS A 229 22.34 10.99 -9.98
CA LYS A 229 22.66 12.40 -9.95
C LYS A 229 23.75 12.56 -10.98
N GLU A 230 23.47 13.28 -12.07
CA GLU A 230 24.50 13.68 -12.99
C GLU A 230 25.63 14.24 -12.14
N VAL A 231 26.72 13.49 -12.06
CA VAL A 231 27.88 13.95 -11.31
C VAL A 231 28.42 15.11 -12.14
N ALA A 232 28.20 16.32 -11.64
CA ALA A 232 28.64 17.53 -12.31
C ALA A 232 30.11 17.34 -12.73
N THR A 233 30.39 17.56 -13.98
CA THR A 233 31.73 17.40 -14.55
C THR A 233 32.63 18.57 -14.14
N ALA A 234 33.93 18.44 -14.37
CA ALA A 234 34.87 19.57 -14.17
C ALA A 234 34.50 20.76 -15.07
N ASP A 235 33.99 20.48 -16.27
CA ASP A 235 33.56 21.52 -17.21
C ASP A 235 32.32 22.26 -16.71
N ASP A 236 31.35 21.55 -16.12
CA ASP A 236 30.17 22.17 -15.48
C ASP A 236 30.58 23.08 -14.30
N ALA A 237 31.57 22.62 -13.52
CA ALA A 237 32.08 23.39 -12.40
C ALA A 237 32.81 24.65 -12.87
N ALA A 238 33.64 24.59 -13.94
CA ALA A 238 34.32 25.71 -14.52
C ALA A 238 33.33 26.76 -15.06
N ALA A 239 32.35 26.29 -15.86
CA ALA A 239 31.30 27.16 -16.43
C ALA A 239 30.50 27.89 -15.33
N ARG A 240 30.12 27.16 -14.26
CA ARG A 240 29.37 27.76 -13.15
C ARG A 240 30.17 28.80 -12.36
N VAL A 241 31.46 28.53 -12.13
CA VAL A 241 32.37 29.53 -11.47
C VAL A 241 32.46 30.79 -12.32
N GLN A 242 32.64 30.65 -13.65
CA GLN A 242 32.73 31.79 -14.55
C GLN A 242 31.44 32.63 -14.53
N GLN A 243 30.28 31.98 -14.61
CA GLN A 243 28.99 32.65 -14.52
C GLN A 243 28.83 33.45 -13.22
N LEU A 244 29.17 32.88 -12.06
CA LEU A 244 29.09 33.55 -10.77
C LEU A 244 30.07 34.74 -10.67
N MET A 245 31.22 34.64 -11.33
CA MET A 245 32.16 35.79 -11.41
C MET A 245 31.62 36.89 -12.31
N GLU A 246 30.93 36.59 -13.41
CA GLU A 246 30.25 37.59 -14.25
C GLU A 246 29.08 38.26 -13.51
N GLU A 247 28.43 37.56 -12.58
CA GLU A 247 27.41 38.07 -11.66
C GLU A 247 27.99 38.95 -10.54
N GLY A 248 29.34 39.09 -10.48
CA GLY A 248 30.02 40.01 -9.54
C GLY A 248 30.58 39.34 -8.28
N LEU A 249 30.60 38.02 -8.17
CA LEU A 249 31.21 37.35 -7.03
C LEU A 249 32.75 37.32 -7.17
N SER A 250 33.44 37.35 -6.02
CA SER A 250 34.87 37.06 -6.04
C SER A 250 35.12 35.62 -6.46
N ARG A 251 36.24 35.34 -7.14
CA ARG A 251 36.61 33.96 -7.56
C ARG A 251 36.58 32.96 -6.41
N LYS A 252 37.02 33.40 -5.22
CA LYS A 252 37.01 32.56 -4.01
C LYS A 252 35.58 32.20 -3.57
N ASP A 253 34.68 33.17 -3.63
CA ASP A 253 33.30 32.96 -3.24
C ASP A 253 32.55 32.18 -4.30
N ALA A 254 32.80 32.42 -5.60
CA ALA A 254 32.26 31.65 -6.71
C ALA A 254 32.64 30.15 -6.61
N ILE A 255 33.91 29.85 -6.36
CA ILE A 255 34.36 28.45 -6.14
C ILE A 255 33.66 27.82 -4.93
N LYS A 256 33.53 28.55 -3.82
CA LYS A 256 32.85 28.05 -2.62
C LYS A 256 31.38 27.76 -2.86
N GLN A 257 30.72 28.64 -3.60
CA GLN A 257 29.31 28.51 -3.95
C GLN A 257 29.09 27.34 -4.92
N THR A 258 29.87 27.27 -6.00
CA THR A 258 29.80 26.17 -6.97
C THR A 258 30.04 24.78 -6.33
N ALA A 259 31.03 24.68 -5.43
CA ALA A 259 31.30 23.44 -4.70
C ALA A 259 30.09 22.98 -3.87
N LYS A 260 29.34 23.94 -3.29
CA LYS A 260 28.11 23.64 -2.55
C LYS A 260 26.94 23.29 -3.47
N GLU A 261 26.74 24.04 -4.56
CA GLU A 261 25.65 23.85 -5.51
C GLU A 261 25.76 22.51 -6.25
N LEU A 262 26.98 22.17 -6.72
CA LEU A 262 27.24 20.95 -7.48
C LEU A 262 27.64 19.76 -6.58
N ASN A 263 27.68 19.94 -5.28
CA ASN A 263 28.12 18.92 -4.30
C ASN A 263 29.49 18.31 -4.64
N LEU A 264 30.42 19.15 -5.14
CA LEU A 264 31.80 18.77 -5.48
C LEU A 264 32.79 19.20 -4.40
N PRO A 265 33.90 18.45 -4.21
CA PRO A 265 35.01 18.91 -3.38
C PRO A 265 35.59 20.23 -3.88
N LYS A 266 35.92 21.17 -2.98
CA LYS A 266 36.42 22.50 -3.33
C LYS A 266 37.70 22.45 -4.18
N ASN A 267 38.57 21.50 -3.93
CA ASN A 267 39.80 21.30 -4.72
C ASN A 267 39.48 20.97 -6.18
N VAL A 268 38.48 20.13 -6.43
CA VAL A 268 38.05 19.76 -7.80
C VAL A 268 37.52 21.00 -8.54
N VAL A 269 36.66 21.79 -7.87
CA VAL A 269 36.13 23.06 -8.45
C VAL A 269 37.22 24.08 -8.67
N TYR A 270 38.20 24.17 -7.76
CA TYR A 270 39.34 25.07 -7.89
C TYR A 270 40.21 24.69 -9.11
N ASP A 271 40.55 23.38 -9.26
CA ASP A 271 41.36 22.90 -10.35
C ASP A 271 40.64 23.08 -11.70
N ALA A 272 39.34 22.85 -11.76
CA ALA A 272 38.50 23.12 -12.94
C ALA A 272 38.45 24.59 -13.33
N ALA A 273 38.42 25.49 -12.35
CA ALA A 273 38.41 26.94 -12.58
C ALA A 273 39.78 27.55 -12.95
N LEU A 274 40.86 26.76 -12.95
CA LEU A 274 42.23 27.17 -13.38
C LEU A 274 42.54 26.83 -14.83
N GLN A 275 41.77 25.93 -15.44
CA GLN A 275 41.89 25.56 -16.85
C GLN A 275 41.14 26.58 -17.73
#